data_4c14752f3fd2c355dea9fbd4a691ff02
#
_entry.id   4c14752f3fd2c355dea9fbd4a691ff02
#
_cell.length_a   1.000
_cell.length_b   1.000
_cell.length_c   1.000
_cell.angle_alpha   90.00
_cell.angle_beta   90.00
_cell.angle_gamma   90.00
#
_symmetry.space_group_name_H-M   'P 1'
#
loop_
_entity.id
_entity.type
_entity.pdbx_description
1 polymer ?
#
loop_
_entity_poly.entity_id
_entity_poly.type
_entity_poly.pdbx_seq_one_letter_code
_entity_poly.pdbx_strand_id
1 'polypeptide(L)'
;MKFRLNMWLGLLTFLAAAAVSPQEVIEREAKVFATEQISLTRTVAPKARVVVASATYLSGTIAVTSHRSDTLQIKYVKVAKAADRSQAIDFIDLISVVIEGRSDSPVITMRAPNPAPWSGTDYSGQVEADILVPEDCEIEIQAQAYDITATGPLRALDVPESLGKLEISNVSERLNVVTANRRVTLNNIKGLVSAATSNSSLLAENITSLGDQARFRNDGGDIEIIGLVGTLNVKNSYGRITVEDFEPRGKSSYVRGASGPISIEVVTMTEGQLVVSNRQEDVEISVPDTLSAFYTLSVDEEGIIEVTNFPFTPDLVERNRLNLQSRDGRVDILGSVKGKGNIFIRGRSGE
;
A
#
# COMPACT_ATOMS: atom_id res chain seq x y z
N MET A 1 -19.09 -56.73 49.86
CA MET A 1 -18.25 -55.55 49.80
C MET A 1 -17.16 -55.81 48.72
N LYS A 2 -17.37 -55.38 47.47
CA LYS A 2 -16.44 -55.62 46.36
C LYS A 2 -15.81 -54.30 45.98
N PHE A 3 -14.52 -54.12 46.24
CA PHE A 3 -13.71 -53.00 45.79
C PHE A 3 -13.36 -53.19 44.28
N ARG A 4 -13.77 -52.24 43.42
CA ARG A 4 -13.28 -52.15 42.05
C ARG A 4 -12.13 -51.19 42.02
N LEU A 5 -10.94 -51.71 41.66
CA LEU A 5 -9.72 -51.00 41.39
C LEU A 5 -9.81 -50.42 39.95
N ASN A 6 -10.00 -49.11 39.80
CA ASN A 6 -9.89 -48.45 38.50
C ASN A 6 -8.43 -48.10 38.23
N MET A 7 -7.85 -48.83 37.30
CA MET A 7 -6.53 -48.57 36.78
C MET A 7 -6.58 -47.49 35.68
N TRP A 8 -6.10 -46.31 36.01
CA TRP A 8 -5.93 -45.22 35.06
C TRP A 8 -4.65 -45.53 34.24
N LEU A 9 -4.82 -45.87 32.95
CA LEU A 9 -3.74 -45.92 31.96
C LEU A 9 -3.46 -44.48 31.47
N GLY A 10 -2.42 -43.87 31.99
CA GLY A 10 -1.88 -42.60 31.46
C GLY A 10 -1.24 -42.82 30.08
N LEU A 11 -1.86 -42.29 29.08
CA LEU A 11 -1.29 -42.23 27.70
C LEU A 11 -0.15 -41.20 27.67
N LEU A 12 1.09 -41.66 27.81
CA LEU A 12 2.28 -40.84 27.54
C LEU A 12 2.39 -40.66 26.03
N THR A 13 1.96 -39.52 25.52
CA THR A 13 2.28 -39.06 24.17
C THR A 13 3.76 -38.66 24.13
N PHE A 14 4.59 -39.51 23.58
CA PHE A 14 5.96 -39.14 23.19
C PHE A 14 5.85 -38.15 22.03
N LEU A 15 6.11 -36.85 22.29
CA LEU A 15 6.50 -35.92 21.26
C LEU A 15 7.87 -36.38 20.73
N ALA A 16 7.87 -36.99 19.56
CA ALA A 16 9.09 -37.20 18.80
C ALA A 16 9.60 -35.82 18.38
N ALA A 17 10.64 -35.36 19.10
CA ALA A 17 11.43 -34.24 18.61
C ALA A 17 12.11 -34.72 17.31
N ALA A 18 11.61 -34.26 16.17
CA ALA A 18 12.28 -34.44 14.90
C ALA A 18 13.69 -33.84 15.05
N ALA A 19 14.72 -34.70 14.95
CA ALA A 19 16.10 -34.26 14.89
C ALA A 19 16.21 -33.32 13.67
N VAL A 20 16.38 -32.05 13.95
CA VAL A 20 16.66 -31.04 12.91
C VAL A 20 18.06 -31.35 12.43
N SER A 21 18.18 -31.90 11.21
CA SER A 21 19.48 -32.05 10.55
C SER A 21 20.14 -30.66 10.51
N PRO A 22 21.46 -30.57 10.75
CA PRO A 22 22.14 -29.28 10.65
C PRO A 22 21.87 -28.68 9.28
N GLN A 23 21.31 -27.47 9.23
CA GLN A 23 21.02 -26.79 7.98
C GLN A 23 22.34 -26.46 7.28
N GLU A 24 22.45 -26.85 6.02
CA GLU A 24 23.62 -26.48 5.24
C GLU A 24 23.61 -24.96 5.04
N VAL A 25 24.71 -24.31 5.39
CA VAL A 25 24.91 -22.85 5.26
C VAL A 25 25.93 -22.62 4.16
N ILE A 26 25.52 -21.91 3.12
CA ILE A 26 26.35 -21.57 1.96
C ILE A 26 26.68 -20.08 1.94
N GLU A 27 27.85 -19.71 1.49
CA GLU A 27 28.21 -18.31 1.24
C GLU A 27 27.67 -17.90 -0.15
N ARG A 28 26.79 -16.90 -0.19
CA ARG A 28 26.23 -16.35 -1.43
C ARG A 28 27.09 -15.22 -1.99
N GLU A 29 27.58 -14.36 -1.10
CA GLU A 29 28.45 -13.22 -1.38
C GLU A 29 29.43 -13.06 -0.25
N ALA A 30 30.46 -12.22 -0.42
CA ALA A 30 31.43 -11.96 0.63
C ALA A 30 30.77 -11.59 1.98
N LYS A 31 30.95 -12.45 2.98
CA LYS A 31 30.38 -12.31 4.34
C LYS A 31 28.85 -12.39 4.41
N VAL A 32 28.16 -12.85 3.37
CA VAL A 32 26.71 -13.11 3.35
C VAL A 32 26.47 -14.60 3.21
N PHE A 33 25.86 -15.20 4.18
CA PHE A 33 25.63 -16.63 4.30
C PHE A 33 24.15 -16.92 4.39
N ALA A 34 23.70 -18.01 3.77
CA ALA A 34 22.29 -18.37 3.72
C ALA A 34 22.09 -19.88 3.94
N THR A 35 20.91 -20.24 4.47
CA THR A 35 20.47 -21.63 4.50
C THR A 35 19.98 -22.09 3.15
N GLU A 36 19.79 -23.41 2.97
CA GLU A 36 18.87 -23.92 1.96
C GLU A 36 17.44 -23.41 2.23
N GLN A 37 16.59 -23.51 1.22
CA GLN A 37 15.17 -23.15 1.32
C GLN A 37 14.42 -24.12 2.23
N ILE A 38 13.72 -23.59 3.22
CA ILE A 38 12.89 -24.31 4.16
C ILE A 38 11.42 -24.09 3.79
N SER A 39 10.58 -25.12 3.90
CA SER A 39 9.16 -25.00 3.61
C SER A 39 8.31 -25.45 4.79
N LEU A 40 7.32 -24.64 5.16
CA LEU A 40 6.27 -24.96 6.13
C LEU A 40 4.91 -24.87 5.42
N THR A 41 4.01 -25.77 5.74
CA THR A 41 2.67 -25.81 5.14
C THR A 41 1.63 -26.08 6.22
N ARG A 42 0.47 -25.43 6.10
CA ARG A 42 -0.66 -25.59 7.01
C ARG A 42 -1.98 -25.42 6.27
N THR A 43 -2.96 -26.29 6.52
CA THR A 43 -4.34 -26.08 6.08
C THR A 43 -4.99 -24.98 6.88
N VAL A 44 -5.70 -24.07 6.20
CA VAL A 44 -6.39 -22.94 6.80
C VAL A 44 -7.87 -22.94 6.45
N ALA A 45 -8.69 -22.28 7.26
CA ALA A 45 -10.10 -22.14 6.99
C ALA A 45 -10.36 -21.17 5.82
N PRO A 46 -11.48 -21.31 5.08
CA PRO A 46 -11.91 -20.30 4.12
C PRO A 46 -11.99 -18.91 4.75
N LYS A 47 -11.58 -17.89 4.03
CA LYS A 47 -11.57 -16.48 4.49
C LYS A 47 -10.74 -16.25 5.75
N ALA A 48 -9.74 -17.08 6.00
CA ALA A 48 -8.83 -16.91 7.12
C ALA A 48 -8.17 -15.53 7.13
N ARG A 49 -7.87 -15.01 8.31
CA ARG A 49 -7.00 -13.83 8.48
C ARG A 49 -5.59 -14.30 8.80
N VAL A 50 -4.72 -14.23 7.82
CA VAL A 50 -3.30 -14.59 7.95
C VAL A 50 -2.53 -13.39 8.47
N VAL A 51 -1.82 -13.54 9.59
CA VAL A 51 -0.93 -12.52 10.12
C VAL A 51 0.52 -12.95 9.87
N VAL A 52 1.33 -12.06 9.32
CA VAL A 52 2.77 -12.23 9.15
C VAL A 52 3.46 -11.23 10.08
N ALA A 53 4.10 -11.74 11.12
CA ALA A 53 4.78 -10.93 12.13
C ALA A 53 6.28 -11.19 12.14
N SER A 54 7.09 -10.14 12.27
CA SER A 54 8.53 -10.23 12.36
C SER A 54 9.09 -9.50 13.56
N ALA A 55 10.17 -10.05 14.14
CA ALA A 55 10.94 -9.37 15.16
C ALA A 55 11.62 -8.10 14.62
N THR A 56 11.74 -7.08 15.45
CA THR A 56 12.26 -5.74 15.08
C THR A 56 13.67 -5.75 14.48
N TYR A 57 14.51 -6.71 14.87
CA TYR A 57 15.90 -6.81 14.41
C TYR A 57 16.08 -7.72 13.19
N LEU A 58 14.99 -8.17 12.58
CA LEU A 58 15.01 -8.89 11.33
C LEU A 58 14.61 -7.96 10.18
N SER A 59 15.22 -8.19 9.04
CA SER A 59 14.90 -7.53 7.77
C SER A 59 14.82 -8.55 6.63
N GLY A 60 14.58 -8.12 5.42
CA GLY A 60 14.59 -8.98 4.25
C GLY A 60 13.48 -8.68 3.25
N THR A 61 12.93 -9.74 2.67
CA THR A 61 11.87 -9.65 1.67
C THR A 61 10.69 -10.54 2.03
N ILE A 62 9.48 -10.08 1.77
CA ILE A 62 8.25 -10.87 1.88
C ILE A 62 7.53 -10.79 0.54
N ALA A 63 7.43 -11.92 -0.16
CA ALA A 63 6.61 -12.06 -1.34
C ALA A 63 5.35 -12.86 -0.99
N VAL A 64 4.16 -12.25 -1.17
CA VAL A 64 2.87 -12.89 -0.95
C VAL A 64 2.22 -13.14 -2.31
N THR A 65 1.80 -14.37 -2.55
CA THR A 65 1.06 -14.75 -3.76
C THR A 65 -0.15 -15.57 -3.37
N SER A 66 -1.29 -15.35 -4.02
CA SER A 66 -2.47 -16.16 -3.78
C SER A 66 -2.55 -17.38 -4.69
N HIS A 67 -3.26 -18.42 -4.23
CA HIS A 67 -3.54 -19.64 -5.01
C HIS A 67 -4.89 -20.25 -4.61
N ARG A 68 -5.40 -21.18 -5.41
CA ARG A 68 -6.75 -21.78 -5.24
C ARG A 68 -6.85 -22.90 -4.22
N SER A 69 -5.79 -23.25 -3.52
CA SER A 69 -5.79 -24.28 -2.48
C SER A 69 -6.18 -23.70 -1.12
N ASP A 70 -6.63 -24.52 -0.19
CA ASP A 70 -6.92 -24.20 1.21
C ASP A 70 -5.67 -24.25 2.11
N THR A 71 -4.49 -24.22 1.52
CA THR A 71 -3.23 -24.33 2.24
C THR A 71 -2.50 -22.98 2.31
N LEU A 72 -1.99 -22.65 3.48
CA LEU A 72 -0.97 -21.62 3.70
C LEU A 72 0.39 -22.29 3.61
N GLN A 73 1.25 -21.81 2.71
CA GLN A 73 2.63 -22.28 2.58
C GLN A 73 3.59 -21.11 2.72
N ILE A 74 4.66 -21.29 3.47
CA ILE A 74 5.81 -20.40 3.48
C ILE A 74 7.05 -21.16 3.05
N LYS A 75 7.75 -20.63 2.06
CA LYS A 75 9.10 -21.02 1.69
C LYS A 75 10.02 -19.89 2.09
N TYR A 76 11.06 -20.19 2.83
CA TYR A 76 11.94 -19.12 3.33
C TYR A 76 13.40 -19.56 3.39
N VAL A 77 14.26 -18.57 3.36
CA VAL A 77 15.69 -18.70 3.53
C VAL A 77 16.10 -17.77 4.67
N LYS A 78 16.89 -18.27 5.60
CA LYS A 78 17.51 -17.42 6.61
C LYS A 78 18.86 -16.94 6.07
N VAL A 79 19.12 -15.67 6.20
CA VAL A 79 20.35 -15.03 5.72
C VAL A 79 21.01 -14.30 6.87
N ALA A 80 22.33 -14.42 6.97
CA ALA A 80 23.14 -13.68 7.92
C ALA A 80 24.32 -13.01 7.23
N LYS A 81 24.51 -11.72 7.50
CA LYS A 81 25.76 -11.03 7.24
C LYS A 81 26.63 -11.12 8.49
N ALA A 82 27.82 -11.72 8.41
CA ALA A 82 28.69 -12.01 9.53
C ALA A 82 30.17 -11.89 9.15
N ALA A 83 31.07 -11.90 10.11
CA ALA A 83 32.51 -11.83 9.84
C ALA A 83 33.04 -13.09 9.12
N ASP A 84 32.50 -14.25 9.50
CA ASP A 84 32.85 -15.55 8.95
C ASP A 84 31.65 -16.53 9.02
N ARG A 85 31.88 -17.75 8.48
CA ARG A 85 30.85 -18.79 8.43
C ARG A 85 30.40 -19.27 9.82
N SER A 86 31.31 -19.35 10.79
CA SER A 86 30.95 -19.81 12.14
C SER A 86 29.99 -18.84 12.81
N GLN A 87 30.31 -17.56 12.76
CA GLN A 87 29.42 -16.52 13.30
C GLN A 87 28.07 -16.45 12.54
N ALA A 88 28.10 -16.70 11.24
CA ALA A 88 26.86 -16.75 10.44
C ALA A 88 25.94 -17.89 10.88
N ILE A 89 26.50 -19.07 11.16
CA ILE A 89 25.74 -20.21 11.70
C ILE A 89 25.10 -19.83 13.04
N ASP A 90 25.89 -19.24 13.96
CA ASP A 90 25.37 -18.79 15.26
C ASP A 90 24.20 -17.80 15.10
N PHE A 91 24.27 -16.88 14.14
CA PHE A 91 23.19 -15.94 13.88
C PHE A 91 21.97 -16.61 13.27
N ILE A 92 22.17 -17.50 12.30
CA ILE A 92 21.09 -18.25 11.61
C ILE A 92 20.32 -19.14 12.59
N ASP A 93 21.00 -19.77 13.54
CA ASP A 93 20.39 -20.63 14.55
C ASP A 93 19.49 -19.85 15.53
N LEU A 94 19.75 -18.56 15.71
CA LEU A 94 18.92 -17.66 16.52
C LEU A 94 17.65 -17.20 15.80
N ILE A 95 17.56 -17.39 14.47
CA ILE A 95 16.39 -17.03 13.69
C ILE A 95 15.44 -18.24 13.61
N SER A 96 14.19 -18.04 13.99
CA SER A 96 13.15 -19.07 13.83
C SER A 96 11.94 -18.56 13.08
N VAL A 97 11.35 -19.39 12.23
CA VAL A 97 10.12 -19.12 11.51
C VAL A 97 9.14 -20.24 11.80
N VAL A 98 7.94 -19.88 12.25
CA VAL A 98 6.89 -20.84 12.64
C VAL A 98 5.53 -20.40 12.14
N ILE A 99 4.61 -21.37 11.93
CA ILE A 99 3.19 -21.10 11.68
C ILE A 99 2.42 -21.55 12.93
N GLU A 100 1.81 -20.62 13.63
CA GLU A 100 1.06 -20.82 14.86
C GLU A 100 -0.41 -20.40 14.70
N GLY A 101 -1.18 -20.41 15.80
CA GLY A 101 -2.56 -19.92 15.85
C GLY A 101 -3.59 -20.95 15.38
N ARG A 102 -4.82 -20.50 15.15
CA ARG A 102 -5.95 -21.34 14.71
C ARG A 102 -6.01 -21.41 13.18
N SER A 103 -6.80 -22.31 12.61
CA SER A 103 -6.95 -22.43 11.16
C SER A 103 -7.63 -21.21 10.51
N ASP A 104 -8.49 -20.51 11.26
CA ASP A 104 -9.16 -19.28 10.82
C ASP A 104 -8.33 -18.01 11.03
N SER A 105 -7.28 -18.10 11.83
CA SER A 105 -6.38 -17.00 12.16
C SER A 105 -4.92 -17.49 12.37
N PRO A 106 -4.31 -18.06 11.33
CA PRO A 106 -2.92 -18.51 11.40
C PRO A 106 -1.98 -17.30 11.48
N VAL A 107 -0.89 -17.48 12.21
CA VAL A 107 0.16 -16.48 12.37
C VAL A 107 1.48 -17.06 11.93
N ILE A 108 2.11 -16.47 10.93
CA ILE A 108 3.50 -16.70 10.58
C ILE A 108 4.35 -15.77 11.45
N THR A 109 5.23 -16.33 12.28
CA THR A 109 6.06 -15.53 13.16
C THR A 109 7.54 -15.77 12.82
N MET A 110 8.24 -14.70 12.48
CA MET A 110 9.69 -14.66 12.28
C MET A 110 10.32 -14.08 13.53
N ARG A 111 11.09 -14.88 14.27
CA ARG A 111 11.63 -14.52 15.59
C ARG A 111 13.15 -14.40 15.57
N ALA A 112 13.65 -13.46 16.35
CA ALA A 112 15.05 -13.30 16.71
C ALA A 112 15.14 -12.83 18.17
N PRO A 113 16.29 -12.97 18.85
CA PRO A 113 16.51 -12.40 20.17
C PRO A 113 16.31 -10.88 20.20
N ASN A 114 15.95 -10.36 21.36
CA ASN A 114 15.86 -8.92 21.60
C ASN A 114 16.68 -8.54 22.86
N PRO A 115 17.81 -7.80 22.73
CA PRO A 115 18.43 -7.39 21.45
C PRO A 115 19.04 -8.57 20.68
N ALA A 116 19.07 -8.46 19.35
CA ALA A 116 19.78 -9.43 18.53
C ALA A 116 21.29 -9.19 18.59
N PRO A 117 22.14 -10.24 18.46
CA PRO A 117 23.59 -10.08 18.56
C PRO A 117 24.21 -9.24 17.45
N TRP A 118 23.51 -9.05 16.34
CA TRP A 118 23.89 -8.15 15.24
C TRP A 118 23.39 -6.71 15.43
N SER A 119 22.61 -6.43 16.47
CA SER A 119 22.08 -5.08 16.73
C SER A 119 23.21 -4.08 17.02
N GLY A 120 23.19 -2.93 16.33
CA GLY A 120 24.21 -1.89 16.49
C GLY A 120 25.58 -2.23 15.88
N THR A 121 25.65 -3.22 15.01
CA THR A 121 26.85 -3.62 14.26
C THR A 121 26.61 -3.50 12.75
N ASP A 122 27.64 -3.76 11.94
CA ASP A 122 27.55 -3.86 10.48
C ASP A 122 26.99 -5.22 9.99
N TYR A 123 26.66 -6.11 10.91
CA TYR A 123 26.08 -7.42 10.65
C TYR A 123 24.56 -7.38 10.62
N SER A 124 23.93 -8.45 10.12
CA SER A 124 22.46 -8.54 10.06
C SER A 124 21.97 -9.98 10.08
N GLY A 125 20.76 -10.16 10.63
CA GLY A 125 19.93 -11.34 10.41
C GLY A 125 18.76 -10.98 9.50
N GLN A 126 18.47 -11.83 8.52
CA GLN A 126 17.43 -11.58 7.52
C GLN A 126 16.61 -12.84 7.25
N VAL A 127 15.37 -12.64 6.78
CA VAL A 127 14.52 -13.71 6.27
C VAL A 127 13.98 -13.29 4.90
N GLU A 128 14.25 -14.11 3.90
CA GLU A 128 13.61 -13.99 2.57
C GLU A 128 12.47 -15.00 2.54
N ALA A 129 11.23 -14.54 2.40
CA ALA A 129 10.05 -15.38 2.52
C ALA A 129 9.11 -15.25 1.32
N ASP A 130 8.78 -16.40 0.72
CA ASP A 130 7.71 -16.56 -0.27
C ASP A 130 6.50 -17.19 0.43
N ILE A 131 5.38 -16.49 0.48
CA ILE A 131 4.17 -16.90 1.18
C ILE A 131 3.06 -17.13 0.16
N LEU A 132 2.55 -18.37 0.08
CA LEU A 132 1.40 -18.71 -0.71
C LEU A 132 0.16 -18.80 0.18
N VAL A 133 -0.88 -18.04 -0.15
CA VAL A 133 -2.12 -17.93 0.62
C VAL A 133 -3.34 -18.27 -0.23
N PRO A 134 -4.45 -18.79 0.33
CA PRO A 134 -5.70 -18.91 -0.40
C PRO A 134 -6.21 -17.55 -0.92
N GLU A 135 -6.85 -17.54 -2.11
CA GLU A 135 -7.33 -16.32 -2.80
C GLU A 135 -8.30 -15.47 -1.97
N ASP A 136 -9.07 -16.05 -1.08
CA ASP A 136 -10.10 -15.39 -0.28
C ASP A 136 -9.64 -14.95 1.13
N CYS A 137 -8.35 -15.06 1.44
CA CYS A 137 -7.80 -14.66 2.72
C CYS A 137 -7.67 -13.16 2.88
N GLU A 138 -7.74 -12.71 4.13
CA GLU A 138 -7.23 -11.41 4.56
C GLU A 138 -5.80 -11.56 5.05
N ILE A 139 -4.95 -10.61 4.72
CA ILE A 139 -3.54 -10.65 5.11
C ILE A 139 -3.20 -9.38 5.86
N GLU A 140 -2.52 -9.57 6.98
CA GLU A 140 -1.91 -8.48 7.75
C GLU A 140 -0.41 -8.73 7.87
N ILE A 141 0.42 -7.74 7.50
CA ILE A 141 1.87 -7.85 7.56
C ILE A 141 2.42 -6.85 8.58
N GLN A 142 2.90 -7.37 9.71
CA GLN A 142 3.54 -6.66 10.81
C GLN A 142 5.06 -6.91 10.75
N ALA A 143 5.72 -6.39 9.70
CA ALA A 143 7.13 -6.61 9.40
C ALA A 143 7.76 -5.31 8.90
N GLN A 144 8.28 -4.48 9.81
CA GLN A 144 8.69 -3.11 9.51
C GLN A 144 9.84 -3.01 8.50
N ALA A 145 10.91 -3.80 8.66
CA ALA A 145 12.15 -3.66 7.89
C ALA A 145 12.21 -4.61 6.67
N TYR A 146 11.06 -4.84 6.02
CA TYR A 146 10.95 -5.74 4.87
C TYR A 146 10.46 -5.00 3.63
N ASP A 147 11.08 -5.32 2.48
CA ASP A 147 10.46 -5.03 1.20
C ASP A 147 9.33 -6.04 0.95
N ILE A 148 8.13 -5.55 0.64
CA ILE A 148 6.94 -6.37 0.52
C ILE A 148 6.41 -6.31 -0.90
N THR A 149 6.26 -7.48 -1.52
CA THR A 149 5.56 -7.66 -2.78
C THR A 149 4.34 -8.53 -2.53
N ALA A 150 3.14 -8.05 -2.86
CA ALA A 150 1.91 -8.82 -2.71
C ALA A 150 1.13 -8.86 -4.03
N THR A 151 0.91 -10.07 -4.55
CA THR A 151 0.23 -10.30 -5.82
C THR A 151 -0.97 -11.21 -5.63
N GLY A 152 -2.18 -10.64 -5.86
CA GLY A 152 -3.45 -11.34 -5.70
C GLY A 152 -3.86 -12.24 -6.88
N PRO A 153 -5.13 -12.72 -6.80
CA PRO A 153 -6.27 -12.07 -6.13
C PRO A 153 -6.27 -12.23 -4.60
N LEU A 154 -6.14 -11.13 -3.89
CA LEU A 154 -6.27 -11.05 -2.44
C LEU A 154 -7.58 -10.37 -2.07
N ARG A 155 -8.26 -10.84 -1.02
CA ARG A 155 -9.48 -10.17 -0.54
C ARG A 155 -9.15 -8.87 0.16
N ALA A 156 -8.24 -8.90 1.12
CA ALA A 156 -7.79 -7.71 1.84
C ALA A 156 -6.30 -7.81 2.20
N LEU A 157 -5.62 -6.67 2.22
CA LEU A 157 -4.24 -6.55 2.69
C LEU A 157 -4.10 -5.33 3.60
N ASP A 158 -3.49 -5.55 4.75
CA ASP A 158 -3.14 -4.52 5.75
C ASP A 158 -1.64 -4.56 6.05
N VAL A 159 -0.96 -3.43 5.83
CA VAL A 159 0.45 -3.20 6.19
C VAL A 159 0.49 -1.92 7.02
N PRO A 160 0.21 -2.01 8.34
CA PRO A 160 -0.03 -0.84 9.18
C PRO A 160 1.21 0.03 9.37
N GLU A 161 2.40 -0.56 9.25
CA GLU A 161 3.66 0.16 9.33
C GLU A 161 4.76 -0.59 8.58
N SER A 162 5.48 0.11 7.69
CA SER A 162 6.63 -0.41 6.96
C SER A 162 7.72 0.65 6.80
N LEU A 163 8.96 0.19 6.73
CA LEU A 163 10.14 0.97 6.33
C LEU A 163 10.70 0.48 4.99
N GLY A 164 10.11 -0.55 4.42
CA GLY A 164 10.46 -1.17 3.15
C GLY A 164 9.63 -0.65 1.97
N LYS A 165 10.04 -1.04 0.78
CA LYS A 165 9.31 -0.83 -0.46
C LYS A 165 8.03 -1.69 -0.48
N LEU A 166 6.95 -1.14 -0.98
CA LEU A 166 5.67 -1.84 -1.12
C LEU A 166 5.27 -1.91 -2.59
N GLU A 167 5.08 -3.12 -3.12
CA GLU A 167 4.54 -3.40 -4.46
C GLU A 167 3.33 -4.32 -4.32
N ILE A 168 2.14 -3.78 -4.57
CA ILE A 168 0.89 -4.49 -4.28
C ILE A 168 -0.01 -4.49 -5.50
N SER A 169 -0.53 -5.64 -5.85
CA SER A 169 -1.45 -5.77 -6.98
C SER A 169 -2.60 -6.74 -6.73
N ASN A 170 -3.74 -6.49 -7.40
CA ASN A 170 -4.92 -7.35 -7.42
C ASN A 170 -5.54 -7.59 -6.03
N VAL A 171 -5.90 -6.53 -5.31
CA VAL A 171 -6.68 -6.58 -4.07
C VAL A 171 -8.12 -6.17 -4.35
N SER A 172 -9.12 -6.92 -3.83
CA SER A 172 -10.50 -6.83 -4.28
C SER A 172 -11.49 -6.15 -3.32
N GLU A 173 -11.20 -6.03 -2.01
CA GLU A 173 -12.14 -5.42 -1.05
C GLU A 173 -11.51 -4.30 -0.22
N ARG A 174 -10.30 -4.50 0.32
CA ARG A 174 -9.67 -3.53 1.20
C ARG A 174 -8.15 -3.57 1.11
N LEU A 175 -7.56 -2.40 0.93
CA LEU A 175 -6.13 -2.17 1.05
C LEU A 175 -5.87 -1.04 2.04
N ASN A 176 -5.04 -1.31 3.04
CA ASN A 176 -4.50 -0.28 3.92
C ASN A 176 -2.99 -0.47 4.07
N VAL A 177 -2.23 0.54 3.64
CA VAL A 177 -0.76 0.46 3.68
C VAL A 177 -0.15 1.77 4.13
N VAL A 178 0.84 1.67 5.02
CA VAL A 178 1.62 2.80 5.50
C VAL A 178 3.10 2.44 5.44
N THR A 179 3.88 3.29 4.78
CA THR A 179 5.35 3.16 4.79
C THR A 179 6.01 4.52 5.03
N ALA A 180 7.27 4.50 5.38
CA ALA A 180 8.09 5.70 5.52
C ALA A 180 9.35 5.59 4.66
N ASN A 181 9.67 6.68 3.93
CA ASN A 181 10.91 6.84 3.16
C ASN A 181 11.12 5.81 2.02
N ARG A 182 10.09 5.08 1.61
CA ARG A 182 10.15 4.09 0.54
C ARG A 182 8.96 4.19 -0.40
N ARG A 183 9.18 3.77 -1.64
CA ARG A 183 8.18 3.80 -2.71
C ARG A 183 7.02 2.85 -2.43
N VAL A 184 5.81 3.33 -2.72
CA VAL A 184 4.59 2.53 -2.79
C VAL A 184 4.13 2.44 -4.24
N THR A 185 3.90 1.24 -4.73
CA THR A 185 3.32 0.98 -6.05
C THR A 185 2.09 0.09 -5.88
N LEU A 186 0.96 0.57 -6.34
CA LEU A 186 -0.33 -0.11 -6.28
C LEU A 186 -0.87 -0.32 -7.69
N ASN A 187 -1.37 -1.50 -7.99
CA ASN A 187 -1.98 -1.76 -9.30
C ASN A 187 -3.22 -2.66 -9.18
N ASN A 188 -4.30 -2.32 -9.89
CA ASN A 188 -5.55 -3.07 -9.93
C ASN A 188 -6.12 -3.34 -8.52
N ILE A 189 -6.44 -2.26 -7.80
CA ILE A 189 -7.02 -2.32 -6.46
C ILE A 189 -8.49 -1.92 -6.51
N LYS A 190 -9.35 -2.71 -5.86
CA LYS A 190 -10.78 -2.44 -5.77
C LYS A 190 -11.24 -2.33 -4.32
N GLY A 191 -12.29 -1.52 -4.09
CA GLY A 191 -12.92 -1.36 -2.78
C GLY A 191 -12.32 -0.22 -1.95
N LEU A 192 -12.19 -0.43 -0.64
CA LEU A 192 -11.63 0.58 0.27
C LEU A 192 -10.11 0.65 0.13
N VAL A 193 -9.60 1.79 -0.29
CA VAL A 193 -8.15 2.00 -0.51
C VAL A 193 -7.63 3.10 0.40
N SER A 194 -6.59 2.80 1.15
CA SER A 194 -5.83 3.77 1.94
C SER A 194 -4.34 3.50 1.80
N ALA A 195 -3.59 4.46 1.27
CA ALA A 195 -2.14 4.36 1.15
C ALA A 195 -1.46 5.63 1.61
N ALA A 196 -0.46 5.49 2.46
CA ALA A 196 0.33 6.60 2.95
C ALA A 196 1.83 6.30 2.86
N THR A 197 2.59 7.31 2.45
CA THR A 197 4.05 7.29 2.53
C THR A 197 4.56 8.65 3.00
N SER A 198 5.83 8.71 3.37
CA SER A 198 6.53 9.96 3.63
C SER A 198 7.88 9.95 2.91
N ASN A 199 8.30 11.11 2.38
CA ASN A 199 9.60 11.32 1.73
C ASN A 199 9.93 10.38 0.55
N SER A 200 8.92 9.81 -0.11
CA SER A 200 9.10 8.95 -1.27
C SER A 200 7.89 9.02 -2.21
N SER A 201 7.97 8.41 -3.38
CA SER A 201 6.88 8.43 -4.35
C SER A 201 5.79 7.39 -4.06
N LEU A 202 4.54 7.75 -4.42
CA LEU A 202 3.39 6.86 -4.43
C LEU A 202 2.83 6.81 -5.84
N LEU A 203 2.78 5.61 -6.43
CA LEU A 203 2.15 5.34 -7.72
C LEU A 203 0.94 4.43 -7.49
N ALA A 204 -0.22 4.82 -8.00
CA ALA A 204 -1.44 4.03 -7.93
C ALA A 204 -2.10 3.95 -9.32
N GLU A 205 -2.24 2.74 -9.84
CA GLU A 205 -2.77 2.49 -11.18
C GLU A 205 -4.01 1.59 -11.10
N ASN A 206 -5.01 1.85 -11.96
CA ASN A 206 -6.21 1.02 -12.09
C ASN A 206 -6.96 0.84 -10.75
N ILE A 207 -7.32 1.93 -10.12
CA ILE A 207 -8.02 1.93 -8.84
C ILE A 207 -9.53 2.06 -9.04
N THR A 208 -10.32 1.19 -8.39
CA THR A 208 -11.78 1.29 -8.37
C THR A 208 -12.28 1.36 -6.94
N SER A 209 -12.79 2.52 -6.52
CA SER A 209 -13.30 2.77 -5.16
C SER A 209 -14.73 3.29 -5.21
N LEU A 210 -15.68 2.37 -5.41
CA LEU A 210 -17.11 2.68 -5.48
C LEU A 210 -17.73 2.59 -4.09
N GLY A 211 -18.34 3.70 -3.64
CA GLY A 211 -19.03 3.79 -2.34
C GLY A 211 -18.16 4.37 -1.21
N ASP A 212 -16.85 4.21 -1.27
CA ASP A 212 -15.87 4.75 -0.32
C ASP A 212 -14.85 5.67 -1.00
N GLN A 213 -14.10 6.45 -0.22
CA GLN A 213 -13.03 7.28 -0.77
C GLN A 213 -11.72 6.50 -0.85
N ALA A 214 -11.10 6.47 -2.03
CA ALA A 214 -9.69 6.14 -2.16
C ALA A 214 -8.84 7.26 -1.52
N ARG A 215 -8.03 6.91 -0.53
CA ARG A 215 -7.23 7.87 0.26
C ARG A 215 -5.76 7.68 0.00
N PHE A 216 -5.11 8.75 -0.46
CA PHE A 216 -3.67 8.78 -0.69
C PHE A 216 -3.04 9.95 0.06
N ARG A 217 -1.99 9.66 0.80
CA ARG A 217 -1.26 10.69 1.55
C ARG A 217 0.24 10.56 1.35
N ASN A 218 0.88 11.70 1.13
CA ASN A 218 2.33 11.81 1.17
C ASN A 218 2.72 13.12 1.87
N ASP A 219 3.82 13.10 2.60
CA ASP A 219 4.35 14.31 3.23
C ASP A 219 5.58 14.87 2.49
N GLY A 220 6.23 14.07 1.63
CA GLY A 220 7.34 14.52 0.77
C GLY A 220 7.62 13.52 -0.34
N GLY A 221 7.52 13.96 -1.56
CA GLY A 221 7.62 13.14 -2.77
C GLY A 221 6.32 13.17 -3.57
N ASP A 222 6.36 12.65 -4.77
CA ASP A 222 5.25 12.78 -5.71
C ASP A 222 4.16 11.72 -5.45
N ILE A 223 2.92 12.10 -5.75
CA ILE A 223 1.77 11.19 -5.85
C ILE A 223 1.33 11.17 -7.31
N GLU A 224 1.28 10.00 -7.90
CA GLU A 224 0.81 9.74 -9.25
C GLU A 224 -0.31 8.70 -9.20
N ILE A 225 -1.47 9.05 -9.76
CA ILE A 225 -2.67 8.20 -9.80
C ILE A 225 -3.14 8.13 -11.24
N ILE A 226 -3.25 6.93 -11.79
CA ILE A 226 -3.63 6.69 -13.18
C ILE A 226 -4.81 5.72 -13.23
N GLY A 227 -5.89 6.10 -13.92
CA GLY A 227 -7.04 5.23 -14.10
C GLY A 227 -7.84 4.99 -12.82
N LEU A 228 -8.26 6.07 -12.14
CA LEU A 228 -9.10 5.94 -10.95
C LEU A 228 -10.57 6.14 -11.27
N VAL A 229 -11.39 5.17 -10.89
CA VAL A 229 -12.84 5.25 -10.93
C VAL A 229 -13.40 5.28 -9.51
N GLY A 230 -14.09 6.36 -9.13
CA GLY A 230 -14.67 6.50 -7.79
C GLY A 230 -14.40 7.83 -7.11
N THR A 231 -14.47 7.86 -5.80
CA THR A 231 -14.24 9.05 -4.98
C THR A 231 -12.80 9.10 -4.48
N LEU A 232 -12.16 10.26 -4.61
CA LEU A 232 -10.76 10.46 -4.33
C LEU A 232 -10.54 11.42 -3.15
N ASN A 233 -9.57 11.11 -2.27
CA ASN A 233 -9.06 12.03 -1.27
C ASN A 233 -7.54 11.96 -1.23
N VAL A 234 -6.90 12.95 -1.85
CA VAL A 234 -5.44 13.05 -1.91
C VAL A 234 -4.96 14.22 -1.06
N LYS A 235 -3.86 13.99 -0.34
CA LYS A 235 -3.14 15.05 0.37
C LYS A 235 -1.63 14.87 0.19
N ASN A 236 -0.96 15.93 -0.28
CA ASN A 236 0.50 15.99 -0.34
C ASN A 236 1.00 17.30 0.27
N SER A 237 2.07 17.24 1.08
CA SER A 237 2.67 18.44 1.67
C SER A 237 3.77 19.03 0.80
N TYR A 238 4.63 18.18 0.23
CA TYR A 238 5.75 18.57 -0.63
C TYR A 238 5.83 17.60 -1.80
N GLY A 239 5.82 18.07 -3.00
CA GLY A 239 5.87 17.26 -4.21
C GLY A 239 4.60 17.37 -5.04
N ARG A 240 4.70 16.91 -6.26
CA ARG A 240 3.64 16.98 -7.25
C ARG A 240 2.50 16.02 -6.92
N ILE A 241 1.28 16.41 -7.30
CA ILE A 241 0.14 15.51 -7.40
C ILE A 241 -0.27 15.45 -8.87
N THR A 242 -0.23 14.26 -9.45
CA THR A 242 -0.72 14.00 -10.81
C THR A 242 -1.84 12.97 -10.72
N VAL A 243 -2.99 13.29 -11.32
CA VAL A 243 -4.13 12.38 -11.43
C VAL A 243 -4.54 12.33 -12.89
N GLU A 244 -4.34 11.20 -13.54
CA GLU A 244 -4.65 10.96 -14.94
C GLU A 244 -5.77 9.94 -15.08
N ASP A 245 -6.52 10.01 -16.15
CA ASP A 245 -7.66 9.12 -16.45
C ASP A 245 -8.63 8.97 -15.26
N PHE A 246 -8.97 10.12 -14.64
CA PHE A 246 -9.84 10.14 -13.49
C PHE A 246 -11.31 10.19 -13.88
N GLU A 247 -12.09 9.25 -13.37
CA GLU A 247 -13.53 9.18 -13.47
C GLU A 247 -14.17 9.37 -12.08
N PRO A 248 -14.41 10.62 -11.63
CA PRO A 248 -15.09 10.88 -10.37
C PRO A 248 -16.49 10.27 -10.36
N ARG A 249 -16.77 9.47 -9.33
CA ARG A 249 -18.12 8.95 -9.06
C ARG A 249 -18.46 9.12 -7.59
N GLY A 250 -19.71 9.51 -7.29
CA GLY A 250 -20.17 9.77 -5.94
C GLY A 250 -20.09 11.24 -5.54
N LYS A 251 -20.19 11.54 -4.22
CA LYS A 251 -20.51 12.89 -3.75
C LYS A 251 -19.39 13.92 -3.91
N SER A 252 -18.19 13.61 -3.44
CA SER A 252 -17.11 14.61 -3.44
C SER A 252 -15.73 13.99 -3.46
N SER A 253 -14.88 14.48 -4.35
CA SER A 253 -13.47 14.19 -4.44
C SER A 253 -12.64 15.39 -3.99
N TYR A 254 -11.55 15.15 -3.26
CA TYR A 254 -10.68 16.19 -2.70
C TYR A 254 -9.24 15.96 -3.10
N VAL A 255 -8.60 16.97 -3.68
CA VAL A 255 -7.16 16.98 -3.99
C VAL A 255 -6.53 18.20 -3.34
N ARG A 256 -5.58 17.97 -2.42
CA ARG A 256 -4.97 19.02 -1.61
C ARG A 256 -3.46 18.96 -1.66
N GLY A 257 -2.85 20.03 -2.17
CA GLY A 257 -1.41 20.26 -2.16
C GLY A 257 -1.03 21.39 -1.21
N ALA A 258 0.27 21.45 -0.88
CA ALA A 258 0.81 22.60 -0.18
C ALA A 258 1.96 23.28 -0.94
N SER A 259 2.98 22.54 -1.39
CA SER A 259 4.19 23.11 -1.99
C SER A 259 4.65 22.37 -3.26
N GLY A 260 3.75 21.75 -3.96
CA GLY A 260 4.01 21.15 -5.27
C GLY A 260 2.83 21.38 -6.20
N PRO A 261 3.04 21.39 -7.52
CA PRO A 261 1.97 21.59 -8.49
C PRO A 261 0.96 20.43 -8.45
N ILE A 262 -0.27 20.74 -8.83
CA ILE A 262 -1.35 19.76 -8.97
C ILE A 262 -1.78 19.71 -10.43
N SER A 263 -1.81 18.52 -11.03
CA SER A 263 -2.37 18.27 -12.35
C SER A 263 -3.43 17.19 -12.26
N ILE A 264 -4.63 17.49 -12.78
CA ILE A 264 -5.77 16.56 -12.76
C ILE A 264 -6.38 16.49 -14.15
N GLU A 265 -6.51 15.27 -14.66
CA GLU A 265 -7.22 14.98 -15.88
C GLU A 265 -8.49 14.18 -15.60
N VAL A 266 -9.64 14.80 -15.78
CA VAL A 266 -10.96 14.18 -15.64
C VAL A 266 -11.43 13.66 -16.99
N VAL A 267 -11.70 12.37 -17.09
CA VAL A 267 -12.22 11.75 -18.32
C VAL A 267 -13.71 11.97 -18.46
N THR A 268 -14.45 11.75 -17.40
CA THR A 268 -15.90 11.99 -17.35
C THR A 268 -16.34 12.23 -15.91
N MET A 269 -17.37 13.04 -15.73
CA MET A 269 -17.98 13.30 -14.42
C MET A 269 -19.47 13.59 -14.62
N THR A 270 -20.32 12.82 -13.97
CA THR A 270 -21.80 12.92 -14.17
C THR A 270 -22.52 13.42 -12.93
N GLU A 271 -21.89 13.36 -11.76
CA GLU A 271 -22.45 13.77 -10.48
C GLU A 271 -21.35 14.20 -9.51
N GLY A 272 -21.73 14.92 -8.46
CA GLY A 272 -20.87 15.24 -7.32
C GLY A 272 -19.98 16.47 -7.54
N GLN A 273 -18.89 16.50 -6.78
CA GLN A 273 -18.03 17.67 -6.65
C GLN A 273 -16.54 17.28 -6.69
N LEU A 274 -15.74 18.01 -7.43
CA LEU A 274 -14.29 17.97 -7.38
C LEU A 274 -13.76 19.24 -6.71
N VAL A 275 -13.10 19.07 -5.57
CA VAL A 275 -12.50 20.16 -4.80
C VAL A 275 -10.98 20.06 -4.88
N VAL A 276 -10.36 21.05 -5.49
CA VAL A 276 -8.90 21.12 -5.65
C VAL A 276 -8.38 22.34 -4.90
N SER A 277 -7.40 22.15 -4.03
CA SER A 277 -6.79 23.27 -3.32
C SER A 277 -5.27 23.13 -3.23
N ASN A 278 -4.57 24.21 -3.47
CA ASN A 278 -3.14 24.31 -3.29
C ASN A 278 -2.78 25.57 -2.47
N ARG A 279 -1.60 25.56 -1.84
CA ARG A 279 -1.17 26.72 -1.05
C ARG A 279 -0.18 27.61 -1.77
N GLN A 280 0.69 27.09 -2.63
CA GLN A 280 1.80 27.89 -3.15
C GLN A 280 2.02 27.73 -4.66
N GLU A 281 1.62 26.62 -5.26
CA GLU A 281 1.97 26.27 -6.63
C GLU A 281 0.72 26.15 -7.51
N ASP A 282 0.94 26.04 -8.81
CA ASP A 282 -0.11 26.00 -9.81
C ASP A 282 -1.03 24.79 -9.69
N VAL A 283 -2.25 24.96 -10.13
CA VAL A 283 -3.26 23.92 -10.28
C VAL A 283 -3.71 23.88 -11.74
N GLU A 284 -3.55 22.74 -12.37
CA GLU A 284 -4.05 22.47 -13.72
C GLU A 284 -5.17 21.43 -13.65
N ILE A 285 -6.32 21.74 -14.24
CA ILE A 285 -7.47 20.84 -14.32
C ILE A 285 -7.91 20.73 -15.77
N SER A 286 -7.77 19.53 -16.34
CA SER A 286 -8.24 19.20 -17.68
C SER A 286 -9.55 18.44 -17.59
N VAL A 287 -10.56 18.89 -18.30
CA VAL A 287 -11.90 18.29 -18.34
C VAL A 287 -12.40 18.15 -19.76
N PRO A 288 -13.37 17.28 -20.05
CA PRO A 288 -14.05 17.30 -21.36
C PRO A 288 -14.67 18.68 -21.62
N ASP A 289 -14.49 19.23 -22.82
CA ASP A 289 -15.09 20.50 -23.24
C ASP A 289 -16.62 20.46 -23.25
N THR A 290 -17.18 19.24 -23.24
CA THR A 290 -18.62 18.95 -23.17
C THR A 290 -19.14 18.81 -21.75
N LEU A 291 -18.30 18.91 -20.73
CA LEU A 291 -18.69 18.73 -19.32
C LEU A 291 -19.72 19.79 -18.89
N SER A 292 -20.82 19.33 -18.29
CA SER A 292 -21.87 20.19 -17.71
C SER A 292 -21.52 20.48 -16.25
N ALA A 293 -20.92 21.65 -16.00
CA ALA A 293 -20.34 21.95 -14.66
C ALA A 293 -20.53 23.41 -14.24
N PHE A 294 -20.58 23.62 -12.92
CA PHE A 294 -20.30 24.91 -12.27
C PHE A 294 -18.84 24.94 -11.84
N TYR A 295 -18.12 25.97 -12.31
CA TYR A 295 -16.75 26.23 -11.92
C TYR A 295 -16.71 27.40 -10.95
N THR A 296 -16.17 27.19 -9.76
CA THR A 296 -15.92 28.24 -8.77
C THR A 296 -14.43 28.21 -8.44
N LEU A 297 -13.70 29.17 -9.00
CA LEU A 297 -12.25 29.20 -8.92
C LEU A 297 -11.80 30.50 -8.25
N SER A 298 -10.76 30.41 -7.43
CA SER A 298 -10.18 31.58 -6.77
C SER A 298 -8.67 31.43 -6.59
N VAL A 299 -7.95 32.51 -6.84
CA VAL A 299 -6.52 32.63 -6.53
C VAL A 299 -6.31 33.89 -5.70
N ASP A 300 -5.16 33.97 -5.00
CA ASP A 300 -4.79 35.20 -4.31
C ASP A 300 -4.42 36.32 -5.30
N GLU A 301 -4.20 37.54 -4.82
CA GLU A 301 -4.11 38.75 -5.63
C GLU A 301 -3.03 38.72 -6.73
N GLU A 302 -1.93 38.00 -6.55
CA GLU A 302 -0.86 37.87 -7.52
C GLU A 302 -1.10 36.79 -8.59
N GLY A 303 -2.05 35.86 -8.34
CA GLY A 303 -2.37 34.77 -9.22
C GLY A 303 -3.30 35.14 -10.37
N ILE A 304 -3.36 34.28 -11.37
CA ILE A 304 -4.29 34.36 -12.49
C ILE A 304 -5.11 33.09 -12.63
N ILE A 305 -6.31 33.23 -13.20
CA ILE A 305 -7.13 32.11 -13.66
C ILE A 305 -7.17 32.18 -15.18
N GLU A 306 -6.74 31.10 -15.83
CA GLU A 306 -6.76 30.95 -17.29
C GLU A 306 -7.69 29.82 -17.69
N VAL A 307 -8.57 30.09 -18.62
CA VAL A 307 -9.53 29.13 -19.18
C VAL A 307 -9.29 29.01 -20.68
N THR A 308 -8.96 27.80 -21.13
CA THR A 308 -8.61 27.55 -22.53
C THR A 308 -9.37 26.37 -23.11
N ASN A 309 -9.55 26.39 -24.46
CA ASN A 309 -10.10 25.28 -25.23
C ASN A 309 -11.56 24.91 -24.89
N PHE A 310 -12.37 25.85 -24.41
CA PHE A 310 -13.77 25.64 -24.28
C PHE A 310 -14.52 26.20 -25.52
N PRO A 311 -15.68 25.62 -25.89
CA PRO A 311 -16.46 26.09 -27.05
C PRO A 311 -17.15 27.44 -26.81
N PHE A 312 -16.92 28.09 -25.68
CA PHE A 312 -17.46 29.38 -25.28
C PHE A 312 -16.38 30.22 -24.60
N THR A 313 -16.53 31.53 -24.66
CA THR A 313 -15.66 32.46 -23.95
C THR A 313 -16.27 32.72 -22.57
N PRO A 314 -15.56 32.40 -21.48
CA PRO A 314 -16.07 32.68 -20.15
C PRO A 314 -16.17 34.20 -19.94
N ASP A 315 -17.26 34.66 -19.36
CA ASP A 315 -17.36 36.00 -18.84
C ASP A 315 -16.54 36.10 -17.57
N LEU A 316 -15.27 36.49 -17.67
CA LEU A 316 -14.38 36.72 -16.53
C LEU A 316 -14.91 37.90 -15.72
N VAL A 317 -15.34 37.58 -14.50
CA VAL A 317 -15.84 38.60 -13.56
C VAL A 317 -14.66 39.36 -12.93
N GLU A 318 -13.56 38.67 -12.60
CA GLU A 318 -12.37 39.27 -11.99
C GLU A 318 -11.12 38.43 -12.36
N ARG A 319 -9.93 39.07 -12.34
CA ARG A 319 -8.67 38.38 -12.67
C ARG A 319 -8.36 37.17 -11.77
N ASN A 320 -8.80 37.23 -10.53
CA ASN A 320 -8.50 36.26 -9.47
C ASN A 320 -9.71 35.47 -8.99
N ARG A 321 -10.88 35.65 -9.62
CA ARG A 321 -12.10 34.88 -9.33
C ARG A 321 -12.88 34.58 -10.59
N LEU A 322 -13.33 33.36 -10.70
CA LEU A 322 -14.17 32.88 -11.79
C LEU A 322 -15.38 32.11 -11.24
N ASN A 323 -16.56 32.54 -11.61
CA ASN A 323 -17.77 31.75 -11.48
C ASN A 323 -18.32 31.53 -12.90
N LEU A 324 -18.29 30.30 -13.37
CA LEU A 324 -18.69 29.94 -14.72
C LEU A 324 -19.62 28.74 -14.67
N GLN A 325 -20.70 28.83 -15.40
CA GLN A 325 -21.59 27.69 -15.67
C GLN A 325 -21.41 27.24 -17.12
N SER A 326 -21.05 25.97 -17.26
CA SER A 326 -21.04 25.28 -18.55
C SER A 326 -22.30 24.44 -18.68
N ARG A 327 -23.11 24.67 -19.73
CA ARG A 327 -24.35 23.96 -19.98
C ARG A 327 -25.33 24.04 -18.78
N ASP A 328 -25.88 22.90 -18.37
CA ASP A 328 -26.89 22.81 -17.29
C ASP A 328 -26.29 22.88 -15.88
N GLY A 329 -24.96 22.83 -15.74
CA GLY A 329 -24.29 22.85 -14.45
C GLY A 329 -24.66 21.66 -13.55
N ARG A 330 -24.30 20.42 -13.93
CA ARG A 330 -24.69 19.23 -13.17
C ARG A 330 -23.69 18.82 -12.06
N VAL A 331 -22.45 19.24 -12.21
CA VAL A 331 -21.37 18.93 -11.28
C VAL A 331 -20.66 20.20 -10.85
N ASP A 332 -20.01 20.16 -9.70
CA ASP A 332 -19.24 21.30 -9.18
C ASP A 332 -17.74 21.06 -9.30
N ILE A 333 -17.01 22.03 -9.84
CA ILE A 333 -15.55 22.05 -9.84
C ILE A 333 -15.12 23.30 -9.06
N LEU A 334 -14.55 23.06 -7.88
CA LEU A 334 -14.08 24.09 -6.98
C LEU A 334 -12.55 24.08 -6.96
N GLY A 335 -11.93 25.18 -7.35
CA GLY A 335 -10.48 25.36 -7.35
C GLY A 335 -10.06 26.52 -6.50
N SER A 336 -9.03 26.35 -5.66
CA SER A 336 -8.45 27.46 -4.90
C SER A 336 -6.94 27.34 -4.78
N VAL A 337 -6.24 28.45 -5.01
CA VAL A 337 -4.81 28.58 -4.74
C VAL A 337 -4.58 29.76 -3.81
N LYS A 338 -3.85 29.51 -2.73
CA LYS A 338 -3.39 30.56 -1.81
C LYS A 338 -1.92 30.85 -2.09
N GLY A 339 -1.51 32.12 -2.08
CA GLY A 339 -0.14 32.50 -2.40
C GLY A 339 0.10 32.76 -3.87
N LYS A 340 1.22 32.32 -4.45
CA LYS A 340 1.68 32.79 -5.78
C LYS A 340 1.23 31.95 -6.98
N GLY A 341 0.55 30.85 -6.76
CA GLY A 341 0.17 29.94 -7.83
C GLY A 341 -1.06 30.38 -8.63
N ASN A 342 -1.22 29.77 -9.78
CA ASN A 342 -2.26 30.04 -10.76
C ASN A 342 -3.24 28.86 -10.86
N ILE A 343 -4.39 29.08 -11.51
CA ILE A 343 -5.30 28.01 -11.88
C ILE A 343 -5.47 28.01 -13.40
N PHE A 344 -5.22 26.88 -14.03
CA PHE A 344 -5.43 26.62 -15.44
C PHE A 344 -6.55 25.60 -15.61
N ILE A 345 -7.60 25.98 -16.31
CA ILE A 345 -8.69 25.06 -16.70
C ILE A 345 -8.65 24.87 -18.20
N ARG A 346 -8.55 23.62 -18.63
CA ARG A 346 -8.47 23.27 -20.06
C ARG A 346 -9.62 22.36 -20.47
N GLY A 347 -10.35 22.78 -21.51
CA GLY A 347 -11.30 21.91 -22.22
C GLY A 347 -10.53 20.94 -23.11
N ARG A 348 -10.91 19.66 -23.10
CA ARG A 348 -10.41 18.63 -24.02
C ARG A 348 -11.53 18.23 -24.95
N SER A 349 -11.31 18.38 -26.25
CA SER A 349 -12.21 17.81 -27.27
C SER A 349 -12.08 16.28 -27.19
N GLY A 350 -13.20 15.58 -27.07
CA GLY A 350 -13.21 14.14 -27.14
C GLY A 350 -12.64 13.65 -28.47
N GLU A 351 -11.69 12.70 -28.42
CA GLU A 351 -11.30 11.93 -29.60
C GLU A 351 -12.41 10.98 -30.04
#